data_c8085135019a427c0cd3989c252be707
#
_entry.id   c8085135019a427c0cd3989c252be707
#
_cell.length_a   1.000
_cell.length_b   1.000
_cell.length_c   1.000
_cell.angle_alpha   90.00
_cell.angle_beta   90.00
_cell.angle_gamma   90.00
#
_symmetry.space_group_name_H-M   'P 1'
#
loop_
_entity.id
_entity.type
_entity.pdbx_description
1 polymer ?
#
loop_
_entity_poly.entity_id
_entity_poly.type
_entity_poly.pdbx_seq_one_letter_code
_entity_poly.pdbx_strand_id
1 'polypeptide(L)'
;MLAQNPANTFVRYGLAMERVKSGDLARAMDDFAAVLVTDPTYGAAYFHGGQTLEKLGRIDDARDYYRRGVENAKDPHARSEIQSALDILGE
;
A
#
# COMPACT_ATOMS: atom_id res chain seq x y z
N MET A 1 -17.87 -1.12 -15.38
CA MET A 1 -17.07 0.09 -15.08
C MET A 1 -15.59 -0.19 -15.19
N LEU A 2 -14.89 0.70 -15.85
CA LEU A 2 -13.46 0.54 -16.04
C LEU A 2 -12.70 0.52 -14.72
N ALA A 3 -13.21 1.22 -13.72
CA ALA A 3 -12.56 1.29 -12.41
C ALA A 3 -12.46 -0.07 -11.72
N GLN A 4 -13.27 -1.04 -12.12
CA GLN A 4 -13.26 -2.38 -11.54
C GLN A 4 -12.35 -3.35 -12.29
N ASN A 5 -11.73 -2.90 -13.37
CA ASN A 5 -10.88 -3.75 -14.19
C ASN A 5 -9.57 -4.05 -13.42
N PRO A 6 -9.22 -5.33 -13.22
CA PRO A 6 -7.96 -5.68 -12.55
C PRO A 6 -6.73 -5.09 -13.22
N ALA A 7 -6.75 -4.93 -14.54
CA ALA A 7 -5.63 -4.31 -15.26
C ALA A 7 -5.44 -2.86 -14.83
N ASN A 8 -6.54 -2.14 -14.57
CA ASN A 8 -6.45 -0.76 -14.07
C ASN A 8 -5.84 -0.70 -12.67
N THR A 9 -6.16 -1.67 -11.83
CA THR A 9 -5.58 -1.76 -10.49
C THR A 9 -4.08 -1.94 -10.56
N PHE A 10 -3.63 -2.86 -11.39
CA PHE A 10 -2.21 -3.12 -11.57
C PHE A 10 -1.49 -1.90 -12.14
N VAL A 11 -2.08 -1.27 -13.15
CA VAL A 11 -1.51 -0.05 -13.76
C VAL A 11 -1.40 1.06 -12.73
N ARG A 12 -2.44 1.26 -11.92
CA ARG A 12 -2.44 2.29 -10.90
C ARG A 12 -1.38 2.04 -9.83
N TYR A 13 -1.24 0.77 -9.45
CA TYR A 13 -0.17 0.38 -8.53
C TYR A 13 1.21 0.70 -9.13
N GLY A 14 1.42 0.38 -10.40
CA GLY A 14 2.66 0.69 -11.11
C GLY A 14 2.96 2.18 -11.12
N LEU A 15 1.94 2.99 -11.33
CA LEU A 15 2.09 4.45 -11.30
C LEU A 15 2.51 4.92 -9.91
N ALA A 16 1.89 4.35 -8.87
CA ALA A 16 2.27 4.69 -7.49
C ALA A 16 3.76 4.39 -7.25
N MET A 17 4.23 3.24 -7.71
CA MET A 17 5.62 2.85 -7.54
C MET A 17 6.58 3.79 -8.29
N GLU A 18 6.19 4.24 -9.48
CA GLU A 18 6.96 5.23 -10.21
C GLU A 18 7.05 6.55 -9.46
N ARG A 19 5.97 6.97 -8.83
CA ARG A 19 5.97 8.21 -8.05
C ARG A 19 6.85 8.10 -6.80
N VAL A 20 6.86 6.92 -6.16
CA VAL A 20 7.77 6.66 -5.06
C VAL A 20 9.22 6.84 -5.52
N LYS A 21 9.54 6.26 -6.67
CA LYS A 21 10.88 6.34 -7.25
C LYS A 21 11.30 7.77 -7.54
N SER A 22 10.37 8.57 -8.04
CA SER A 22 10.66 9.97 -8.38
C SER A 22 10.60 10.91 -7.17
N GLY A 23 10.23 10.39 -6.00
CA GLY A 23 10.16 11.19 -4.78
C GLY A 23 8.84 11.91 -4.58
N ASP A 24 7.86 11.69 -5.45
CA ASP A 24 6.54 12.31 -5.32
C ASP A 24 5.67 11.44 -4.40
N LEU A 25 6.01 11.45 -3.12
CA LEU A 25 5.44 10.52 -2.15
C LEU A 25 3.96 10.81 -1.85
N ALA A 26 3.58 12.08 -1.83
CA ALA A 26 2.19 12.45 -1.55
C ALA A 26 1.25 11.91 -2.64
N ARG A 27 1.63 12.06 -3.91
CA ARG A 27 0.82 11.55 -5.01
C ARG A 27 0.86 10.04 -5.09
N ALA A 28 1.99 9.43 -4.72
CA ALA A 28 2.06 7.97 -4.62
C ALA A 28 1.00 7.45 -3.66
N MET A 29 0.80 8.12 -2.53
CA MET A 29 -0.22 7.72 -1.56
C MET A 29 -1.63 7.82 -2.13
N ASP A 30 -1.90 8.85 -2.94
CA ASP A 30 -3.20 8.94 -3.62
C ASP A 30 -3.43 7.73 -4.51
N ASP A 31 -2.39 7.30 -5.22
CA ASP A 31 -2.50 6.14 -6.10
C ASP A 31 -2.65 4.83 -5.31
N PHE A 32 -1.91 4.66 -4.22
CA PHE A 32 -2.07 3.46 -3.38
C PHE A 32 -3.49 3.41 -2.78
N ALA A 33 -3.99 4.54 -2.32
CA ALA A 33 -5.35 4.59 -1.78
C ALA A 33 -6.39 4.22 -2.83
N ALA A 34 -6.20 4.70 -4.07
CA ALA A 34 -7.11 4.36 -5.16
C ALA A 34 -7.08 2.87 -5.49
N VAL A 35 -5.89 2.26 -5.46
CA VAL A 35 -5.76 0.81 -5.65
C VAL A 35 -6.59 0.06 -4.59
N LEU A 36 -6.50 0.49 -3.34
CA LEU A 36 -7.18 -0.20 -2.23
C LEU A 36 -8.70 0.03 -2.23
N VAL A 37 -9.17 1.12 -2.82
CA VAL A 37 -10.61 1.31 -3.03
C VAL A 37 -11.12 0.27 -4.03
N THR A 38 -10.37 0.04 -5.11
CA THR A 38 -10.76 -0.90 -6.14
C THR A 38 -10.58 -2.35 -5.69
N ASP A 39 -9.46 -2.63 -5.02
CA ASP A 39 -9.16 -4.00 -4.54
C ASP A 39 -8.57 -3.94 -3.12
N PRO A 40 -9.42 -4.03 -2.10
CA PRO A 40 -8.94 -3.99 -0.71
C PRO A 40 -8.04 -5.15 -0.31
N THR A 41 -7.88 -6.16 -1.16
CA THR A 41 -7.01 -7.32 -0.85
C THR A 41 -5.63 -7.22 -1.47
N TYR A 42 -5.32 -6.08 -2.11
CA TYR A 42 -4.06 -5.89 -2.85
C TYR A 42 -2.91 -5.63 -1.86
N GLY A 43 -2.28 -6.71 -1.41
CA GLY A 43 -1.29 -6.65 -0.32
C GLY A 43 -0.12 -5.71 -0.59
N ALA A 44 0.39 -5.69 -1.83
CA ALA A 44 1.53 -4.85 -2.17
C ALA A 44 1.26 -3.36 -1.94
N ALA A 45 0.01 -2.92 -2.11
CA ALA A 45 -0.35 -1.52 -1.88
C ALA A 45 -0.31 -1.16 -0.40
N TYR A 46 -0.66 -2.09 0.48
CA TYR A 46 -0.52 -1.87 1.92
C TYR A 46 0.94 -1.80 2.33
N PHE A 47 1.75 -2.71 1.80
CA PHE A 47 3.16 -2.77 2.15
C PHE A 47 3.91 -1.53 1.68
N HIS A 48 3.82 -1.22 0.40
CA HIS A 48 4.54 -0.08 -0.16
C HIS A 48 3.92 1.25 0.25
N GLY A 49 2.61 1.29 0.43
CA GLY A 49 1.94 2.47 0.98
C GLY A 49 2.41 2.75 2.40
N GLY A 50 2.50 1.71 3.22
CA GLY A 50 3.00 1.85 4.59
C GLY A 50 4.43 2.38 4.61
N GLN A 51 5.30 1.82 3.76
CA GLN A 51 6.68 2.29 3.67
C GLN A 51 6.77 3.74 3.21
N THR A 52 5.91 4.13 2.28
CA THR A 52 5.85 5.50 1.78
C THR A 52 5.43 6.46 2.89
N LEU A 53 4.46 6.05 3.71
CA LEU A 53 4.02 6.84 4.85
C LEU A 53 5.13 6.99 5.88
N GLU A 54 5.95 5.95 6.10
CA GLU A 54 7.11 6.06 6.97
C GLU A 54 8.09 7.12 6.44
N LYS A 55 8.33 7.12 5.14
CA LYS A 55 9.22 8.11 4.51
C LYS A 55 8.68 9.52 4.65
N LEU A 56 7.35 9.67 4.68
CA LEU A 56 6.70 10.96 4.89
C LEU A 56 6.68 11.37 6.36
N GLY A 57 7.15 10.51 7.26
CA GLY A 57 7.11 10.77 8.69
C GLY A 57 5.74 10.54 9.31
N ARG A 58 4.80 9.97 8.57
CA ARG A 58 3.43 9.72 9.04
C ARG A 58 3.34 8.32 9.62
N ILE A 59 3.90 8.16 10.79
CA ILE A 59 4.11 6.85 11.40
C ILE A 59 2.80 6.17 11.81
N ASP A 60 1.86 6.94 12.38
CA ASP A 60 0.57 6.37 12.78
C ASP A 60 -0.22 5.88 11.58
N ASP A 61 -0.17 6.62 10.47
CA ASP A 61 -0.84 6.22 9.24
C ASP A 61 -0.17 4.98 8.63
N ALA A 62 1.16 4.90 8.72
CA ALA A 62 1.89 3.73 8.26
C ALA A 62 1.47 2.49 9.04
N ARG A 63 1.35 2.64 10.34
CA ARG A 63 0.91 1.55 11.23
C ARG A 63 -0.49 1.09 10.85
N ASP A 64 -1.39 2.02 10.57
CA ASP A 64 -2.74 1.71 10.12
C ASP A 64 -2.75 0.93 8.81
N TYR A 65 -1.93 1.36 7.84
CA TYR A 65 -1.81 0.65 6.56
C TYR A 65 -1.35 -0.79 6.77
N TYR A 66 -0.35 -0.99 7.61
CA TYR A 66 0.14 -2.33 7.87
C TYR A 66 -0.90 -3.20 8.57
N ARG A 67 -1.61 -2.66 9.56
CA ARG A 67 -2.66 -3.42 10.24
C ARG A 67 -3.76 -3.85 9.27
N ARG A 68 -4.20 -2.91 8.44
CA ARG A 68 -5.22 -3.20 7.43
C ARG A 68 -4.72 -4.25 6.44
N GLY A 69 -3.46 -4.18 6.08
CA GLY A 69 -2.85 -5.16 5.18
C GLY A 69 -2.82 -6.56 5.77
N VAL A 70 -2.46 -6.67 7.05
CA VAL A 70 -2.47 -7.96 7.73
C VAL A 70 -3.87 -8.57 7.73
N GLU A 71 -4.90 -7.74 7.89
CA GLU A 71 -6.29 -8.20 7.93
C GLU A 71 -6.85 -8.56 6.56
N ASN A 72 -6.44 -7.85 5.52
CA ASN A 72 -7.13 -7.89 4.23
C ASN A 72 -6.32 -8.45 3.07
N ALA A 73 -5.00 -8.49 3.16
CA ALA A 73 -4.20 -8.96 2.04
C ALA A 73 -4.53 -10.42 1.73
N LYS A 74 -4.76 -10.69 0.45
CA LYS A 74 -5.16 -12.01 -0.01
C LYS A 74 -4.00 -13.01 0.02
N ASP A 75 -2.80 -12.54 -0.34
CA ASP A 75 -1.63 -13.38 -0.45
C ASP A 75 -0.98 -13.57 0.94
N PRO A 76 -0.83 -14.83 1.42
CA PRO A 76 -0.20 -15.08 2.72
C PRO A 76 1.24 -14.57 2.80
N HIS A 77 1.97 -14.61 1.69
CA HIS A 77 3.34 -14.10 1.66
C HIS A 77 3.36 -12.59 1.90
N ALA A 78 2.45 -11.88 1.24
CA ALA A 78 2.32 -10.44 1.44
C ALA A 78 1.94 -10.12 2.89
N ARG A 79 1.00 -10.87 3.46
CA ARG A 79 0.61 -10.68 4.86
C ARG A 79 1.80 -10.84 5.81
N SER A 80 2.63 -11.85 5.54
CA SER A 80 3.82 -12.10 6.35
C SER A 80 4.80 -10.93 6.29
N GLU A 81 5.03 -10.41 5.10
CA GLU A 81 5.91 -9.24 4.91
C GLU A 81 5.36 -8.01 5.63
N ILE A 82 4.05 -7.79 5.51
CA ILE A 82 3.41 -6.65 6.15
C ILE A 82 3.49 -6.78 7.67
N GLN A 83 3.25 -7.99 8.20
CA GLN A 83 3.37 -8.22 9.63
C GLN A 83 4.78 -7.93 10.13
N SER A 84 5.80 -8.34 9.38
CA SER A 84 7.18 -8.05 9.71
C SER A 84 7.45 -6.55 9.76
N ALA A 85 6.92 -5.82 8.79
CA ALA A 85 7.06 -4.37 8.75
C ALA A 85 6.39 -3.71 9.96
N LEU A 86 5.22 -4.20 10.33
CA LEU A 86 4.49 -3.70 11.50
C LEU A 86 5.28 -3.97 12.78
N ASP A 87 5.85 -5.16 12.91
CA ASP A 87 6.64 -5.54 14.08
C ASP A 87 7.87 -4.63 14.24
N ILE A 88 8.54 -4.35 13.14
CA ILE A 88 9.73 -3.48 13.14
C ILE A 88 9.34 -2.05 13.54
N LEU A 89 8.22 -1.57 13.02
CA LEU A 89 7.75 -0.22 13.30
C LEU A 89 7.30 -0.08 14.76
N GLY A 90 6.78 -1.15 15.31
CA GLY A 90 6.24 -1.16 16.67
C GLY A 90 4.76 -0.80 16.69
N GLU A 91 4.04 -1.45 17.51
CA GLU A 91 2.59 -1.19 17.63
C GLU A 91 2.26 -0.25 18.78
#